data_b1f371f27c26af3ab8b4daffc5a17871
#
_entry.id   b1f371f27c26af3ab8b4daffc5a17871
#
_cell.length_a   1.000
_cell.length_b   1.000
_cell.length_c   1.000
_cell.angle_alpha   90.00
_cell.angle_beta   90.00
_cell.angle_gamma   90.00
#
_symmetry.space_group_name_H-M   'P 1'
#
loop_
_entity.id
_entity.type
_entity.pdbx_description
1 polymer ?
#
loop_
_entity_poly.entity_id
_entity_poly.type
_entity_poly.pdbx_seq_one_letter_code
_entity_poly.pdbx_strand_id
1 'polypeptide(L)'
;MKFVLVTKDKDMAREARKGFHPDDELLVFDKWPLALDACSEADMMLVDLVATLEKPHKIAGYELFGEAKMRHKKAKRVPLVLISPPEGYELDFMVGWPNFVFANVRKPVNYKIFRRASTWI
;
A
#
# COMPACT_ATOMS: atom_id res chain seq x y z
N MET A 1 13.49 -9.39 4.21
CA MET A 1 12.94 -8.23 3.49
C MET A 1 12.08 -7.39 4.42
N LYS A 2 11.84 -6.16 4.06
CA LYS A 2 11.03 -5.23 4.87
C LYS A 2 9.83 -4.76 4.06
N PHE A 3 8.63 -4.92 4.63
CA PHE A 3 7.36 -4.53 4.03
C PHE A 3 6.65 -3.52 4.92
N VAL A 4 6.05 -2.50 4.30
CA VAL A 4 5.25 -1.49 4.99
C VAL A 4 3.84 -1.57 4.45
N LEU A 5 2.85 -1.79 5.32
CA LEU A 5 1.44 -1.89 4.97
C LEU A 5 0.67 -0.75 5.60
N VAL A 6 -0.16 -0.07 4.80
CA VAL A 6 -1.08 0.96 5.28
C VAL A 6 -2.51 0.42 5.14
N THR A 7 -3.19 0.22 6.25
CA THR A 7 -4.59 -0.19 6.28
C THR A 7 -5.23 0.13 7.63
N LYS A 8 -6.51 0.42 7.61
CA LYS A 8 -7.33 0.52 8.83
C LYS A 8 -8.11 -0.77 9.10
N ASP A 9 -8.01 -1.73 8.18
CA ASP A 9 -8.71 -3.01 8.27
C ASP A 9 -7.84 -4.00 9.07
N LYS A 10 -8.33 -4.36 10.26
CA LYS A 10 -7.62 -5.28 11.16
C LYS A 10 -7.53 -6.70 10.58
N ASP A 11 -8.53 -7.11 9.81
CA ASP A 11 -8.53 -8.42 9.16
C ASP A 11 -7.47 -8.49 8.07
N MET A 12 -7.33 -7.42 7.28
CA MET A 12 -6.27 -7.32 6.29
C MET A 12 -4.89 -7.38 6.95
N ALA A 13 -4.68 -6.64 8.03
CA ALA A 13 -3.42 -6.67 8.77
C ALA A 13 -3.08 -8.08 9.28
N ARG A 14 -4.08 -8.79 9.79
CA ARG A 14 -3.91 -10.17 10.26
C ARG A 14 -3.53 -11.10 9.11
N GLU A 15 -4.21 -10.98 7.98
CA GLU A 15 -3.90 -11.80 6.80
C GLU A 15 -2.50 -11.50 6.26
N ALA A 16 -2.07 -10.26 6.30
CA ALA A 16 -0.72 -9.89 5.91
C ALA A 16 0.33 -10.55 6.82
N ARG A 17 0.13 -10.49 8.13
CA ARG A 17 1.04 -11.15 9.08
C ARG A 17 1.12 -12.65 8.87
N LYS A 18 0.02 -13.26 8.46
CA LYS A 18 -0.05 -14.68 8.16
C LYS A 18 0.65 -15.02 6.83
N GLY A 19 0.58 -14.11 5.85
CA GLY A 19 1.10 -14.34 4.50
C GLY A 19 2.59 -14.13 4.36
N PHE A 20 3.13 -13.07 4.96
CA PHE A 20 4.56 -12.80 4.87
C PHE A 20 5.37 -13.77 5.72
N HIS A 21 6.60 -14.04 5.27
CA HIS A 21 7.49 -14.98 5.97
C HIS A 21 7.85 -14.43 7.35
N PRO A 22 7.97 -15.30 8.39
CA PRO A 22 8.33 -14.84 9.74
C PRO A 22 9.67 -14.11 9.83
N ASP A 23 10.59 -14.39 8.92
CA ASP A 23 11.89 -13.72 8.88
C ASP A 23 11.83 -12.34 8.23
N ASP A 24 10.73 -12.01 7.55
CA ASP A 24 10.54 -10.69 6.96
C ASP A 24 9.97 -9.72 8.01
N GLU A 25 10.39 -8.46 7.93
CA GLU A 25 9.84 -7.41 8.77
C GLU A 25 8.57 -6.85 8.11
N LEU A 26 7.46 -6.86 8.85
CA LEU A 26 6.21 -6.25 8.42
C LEU A 26 5.81 -5.15 9.41
N LEU A 27 5.74 -3.91 8.93
CA LEU A 27 5.27 -2.77 9.70
C LEU A 27 3.89 -2.37 9.19
N VAL A 28 2.91 -2.25 10.09
CA VAL A 28 1.53 -1.92 9.75
C VAL A 28 1.16 -0.58 10.36
N PHE A 29 0.61 0.30 9.53
CA PHE A 29 0.17 1.64 9.94
C PHE A 29 -1.26 1.88 9.48
N ASP A 30 -2.03 2.62 10.27
CA ASP A 30 -3.35 3.09 9.89
C ASP A 30 -3.31 4.48 9.24
N LYS A 31 -2.17 5.16 9.33
CA LYS A 31 -1.97 6.50 8.77
C LYS A 31 -0.74 6.51 7.85
N TRP A 32 -0.93 6.93 6.62
CA TRP A 32 0.13 6.90 5.62
C TRP A 32 1.32 7.85 5.90
N PRO A 33 1.15 9.02 6.56
CA PRO A 33 2.33 9.84 6.85
C PRO A 33 3.36 9.12 7.70
N LEU A 34 2.92 8.38 8.71
CA LEU A 34 3.81 7.58 9.55
C LEU A 34 4.45 6.44 8.77
N ALA A 35 3.69 5.85 7.85
CA ALA A 35 4.19 4.77 7.01
C ALA A 35 5.32 5.24 6.08
N LEU A 36 5.18 6.44 5.49
CA LEU A 36 6.22 7.00 4.64
C LEU A 36 7.53 7.17 5.42
N ASP A 37 7.45 7.65 6.65
CA ASP A 37 8.64 7.83 7.50
C ASP A 37 9.30 6.49 7.86
N ALA A 38 8.55 5.40 7.83
CA ALA A 38 9.05 4.07 8.14
C ALA A 38 9.62 3.32 6.92
N CYS A 39 9.62 3.93 5.73
CA CYS A 39 10.04 3.28 4.49
C CYS A 39 11.55 3.19 4.28
N SER A 40 12.37 3.65 5.23
CA SER A 40 13.82 3.51 5.10
C SER A 40 14.19 2.03 4.92
N GLU A 41 14.87 1.72 3.81
CA GLU A 41 15.27 0.35 3.46
C GLU A 41 14.10 -0.62 3.25
N ALA A 42 12.88 -0.11 3.03
CA ALA A 42 11.74 -0.96 2.71
C ALA A 42 11.86 -1.51 1.29
N ASP A 43 11.49 -2.77 1.12
CA ASP A 43 11.50 -3.44 -0.18
C ASP A 43 10.19 -3.24 -0.93
N MET A 44 9.10 -3.02 -0.22
CA MET A 44 7.79 -2.83 -0.82
C MET A 44 6.87 -2.11 0.16
N MET A 45 6.00 -1.25 -0.39
CA MET A 45 4.93 -0.61 0.36
C MET A 45 3.59 -1.06 -0.22
N LEU A 46 2.71 -1.56 0.65
CA LEU A 46 1.36 -1.98 0.26
C LEU A 46 0.37 -1.01 0.90
N VAL A 47 -0.51 -0.45 0.09
CA VAL A 47 -1.44 0.59 0.56
C VAL A 47 -2.87 0.20 0.24
N ASP A 48 -3.69 0.08 1.27
CA ASP A 48 -5.12 -0.02 1.15
C ASP A 48 -5.65 1.35 0.72
N LEU A 49 -6.18 1.44 -0.50
CA LEU A 49 -6.66 2.71 -1.05
C LEU A 49 -7.60 3.44 -0.08
N VAL A 50 -8.53 2.70 0.52
CA VAL A 50 -9.53 3.27 1.42
C VAL A 50 -8.87 3.92 2.63
N ALA A 51 -7.73 3.42 3.09
CA ALA A 51 -7.01 4.00 4.23
C ALA A 51 -6.42 5.39 3.93
N THR A 52 -6.28 5.76 2.66
CA THR A 52 -5.79 7.09 2.27
C THR A 52 -6.92 8.11 2.15
N LEU A 53 -8.18 7.66 2.08
CA LEU A 53 -9.31 8.53 1.83
C LEU A 53 -9.80 9.16 3.12
N GLU A 54 -9.92 10.49 3.13
CA GLU A 54 -10.53 11.21 4.26
C GLU A 54 -12.06 11.08 4.24
N LYS A 55 -12.63 11.02 3.03
CA LYS A 55 -14.08 10.86 2.81
C LYS A 55 -14.31 9.76 1.79
N PRO A 56 -15.33 8.91 2.00
CA PRO A 56 -15.69 7.88 1.01
C PRO A 56 -15.90 8.49 -0.37
N HIS A 57 -15.47 7.78 -1.40
CA HIS A 57 -15.62 8.13 -2.82
C HIS A 57 -14.87 9.41 -3.27
N LYS A 58 -13.99 9.99 -2.45
CA LYS A 58 -13.17 11.14 -2.84
C LYS A 58 -11.71 10.75 -2.87
N ILE A 59 -11.09 10.85 -4.04
CA ILE A 59 -9.71 10.42 -4.25
C ILE A 59 -8.66 11.45 -3.83
N ALA A 60 -9.09 12.64 -3.37
CA ALA A 60 -8.16 13.70 -2.98
C ALA A 60 -7.14 13.24 -1.94
N GLY A 61 -7.56 12.41 -0.98
CA GLY A 61 -6.65 11.86 0.03
C GLY A 61 -5.57 10.97 -0.58
N TYR A 62 -5.92 10.17 -1.59
CA TYR A 62 -4.95 9.34 -2.30
C TYR A 62 -3.98 10.20 -3.11
N GLU A 63 -4.46 11.27 -3.74
CA GLU A 63 -3.59 12.20 -4.47
C GLU A 63 -2.57 12.85 -3.54
N LEU A 64 -3.00 13.27 -2.34
CA LEU A 64 -2.10 13.82 -1.33
C LEU A 64 -1.04 12.80 -0.91
N PHE A 65 -1.46 11.56 -0.68
CA PHE A 65 -0.53 10.47 -0.38
C PHE A 65 0.49 10.29 -1.50
N GLY A 66 0.01 10.25 -2.75
CA GLY A 66 0.88 10.05 -3.91
C GLY A 66 1.92 11.15 -4.06
N GLU A 67 1.51 12.41 -3.92
CA GLU A 67 2.43 13.54 -3.96
C GLU A 67 3.46 13.47 -2.84
N ALA A 68 3.02 13.15 -1.62
CA ALA A 68 3.90 13.04 -0.47
C ALA A 68 4.92 11.92 -0.67
N LYS A 69 4.49 10.77 -1.19
CA LYS A 69 5.39 9.65 -1.46
C LYS A 69 6.45 10.00 -2.50
N MET A 70 6.05 10.65 -3.59
CA MET A 70 6.98 11.04 -4.66
C MET A 70 8.04 12.02 -4.18
N ARG A 71 7.74 12.82 -3.17
CA ARG A 71 8.67 13.81 -2.59
C ARG A 71 9.44 13.29 -1.39
N HIS A 72 9.05 12.14 -0.85
CA HIS A 72 9.64 11.61 0.38
C HIS A 72 10.98 10.93 0.08
N LYS A 73 12.03 11.36 0.77
CA LYS A 73 13.39 10.84 0.53
C LYS A 73 13.51 9.33 0.74
N LYS A 74 12.81 8.80 1.74
CA LYS A 74 12.87 7.38 2.11
C LYS A 74 11.89 6.51 1.32
N ALA A 75 10.77 7.08 0.87
CA ALA A 75 9.66 6.31 0.30
C ALA A 75 9.56 6.41 -1.23
N LYS A 76 10.15 7.42 -1.85
CA LYS A 76 9.91 7.71 -3.27
C LYS A 76 10.26 6.58 -4.23
N ARG A 77 11.24 5.75 -3.89
CA ARG A 77 11.70 4.65 -4.74
C ARG A 77 11.16 3.28 -4.33
N VAL A 78 10.44 3.23 -3.22
CA VAL A 78 9.88 1.97 -2.74
C VAL A 78 8.71 1.56 -3.65
N PRO A 79 8.72 0.35 -4.21
CA PRO A 79 7.63 -0.12 -5.06
C PRO A 79 6.30 -0.10 -4.29
N LEU A 80 5.25 0.43 -4.94
CA LEU A 80 3.92 0.54 -4.36
C LEU A 80 3.00 -0.52 -4.91
N VAL A 81 2.44 -1.32 -4.02
CA VAL A 81 1.31 -2.21 -4.34
C VAL A 81 0.05 -1.57 -3.81
N LEU A 82 -0.87 -1.25 -4.70
CA LEU A 82 -2.15 -0.64 -4.34
C LEU A 82 -3.21 -1.72 -4.16
N ILE A 83 -3.89 -1.70 -3.02
CA ILE A 83 -4.99 -2.61 -2.73
C ILE A 83 -6.29 -1.82 -2.88
N SER A 84 -7.05 -2.14 -3.92
CA SER A 84 -8.26 -1.40 -4.30
C SER A 84 -9.52 -2.07 -3.76
N PRO A 85 -10.59 -1.30 -3.50
CA PRO A 85 -11.90 -1.86 -3.18
C PRO A 85 -12.41 -2.75 -4.32
N PRO A 86 -13.34 -3.68 -4.04
CA PRO A 86 -13.85 -4.59 -5.08
C PRO A 86 -14.63 -3.89 -6.17
N GLU A 87 -15.22 -2.73 -5.89
CA GLU A 87 -16.11 -2.03 -6.81
C GLU A 87 -15.95 -0.51 -6.74
N GLY A 88 -16.34 0.18 -7.81
CA GLY A 88 -16.75 1.58 -7.79
C GLY A 88 -15.68 2.64 -7.80
N TYR A 89 -14.42 2.29 -7.81
CA TYR A 89 -13.36 3.29 -7.93
C TYR A 89 -12.74 3.21 -9.31
N GLU A 90 -12.87 4.28 -10.06
CA GLU A 90 -12.15 4.41 -11.32
C GLU A 90 -10.69 4.70 -10.99
N LEU A 91 -9.80 3.94 -11.60
CA LEU A 91 -8.37 4.09 -11.38
C LEU A 91 -7.72 5.00 -12.43
N ASP A 92 -8.53 5.71 -13.20
CA ASP A 92 -8.05 6.62 -14.23
C ASP A 92 -7.15 7.72 -13.69
N PHE A 93 -7.31 8.06 -12.41
CA PHE A 93 -6.43 9.04 -11.76
C PHE A 93 -4.96 8.62 -11.74
N MET A 94 -4.68 7.33 -11.93
CA MET A 94 -3.30 6.83 -11.98
C MET A 94 -2.63 7.07 -13.33
N VAL A 95 -3.40 7.41 -14.35
CA VAL A 95 -2.89 7.64 -15.70
C VAL A 95 -1.90 8.80 -15.74
N GLY A 96 -2.09 9.80 -14.90
CA GLY A 96 -1.19 10.95 -14.83
C GLY A 96 0.15 10.68 -14.12
N TRP A 97 0.31 9.51 -13.53
CA TRP A 97 1.50 9.16 -12.76
C TRP A 97 2.13 7.85 -13.25
N PRO A 98 2.81 7.88 -14.42
CA PRO A 98 3.41 6.66 -14.98
C PRO A 98 4.42 6.06 -14.00
N ASN A 99 4.39 4.74 -13.89
CA ASN A 99 5.29 3.97 -13.00
C ASN A 99 5.13 4.23 -11.50
N PHE A 100 4.08 4.95 -11.10
CA PHE A 100 3.84 5.20 -9.67
C PHE A 100 3.39 3.94 -8.94
N VAL A 101 2.47 3.18 -9.53
CA VAL A 101 1.96 1.93 -8.97
C VAL A 101 2.68 0.75 -9.62
N PHE A 102 3.38 -0.04 -8.82
CA PHE A 102 4.07 -1.24 -9.28
C PHE A 102 3.09 -2.36 -9.59
N ALA A 103 2.10 -2.58 -8.72
CA ALA A 103 1.07 -3.59 -8.92
C ALA A 103 -0.22 -3.15 -8.23
N ASN A 104 -1.35 -3.59 -8.76
CA ASN A 104 -2.66 -3.33 -8.19
C ASN A 104 -3.37 -4.66 -7.95
N VAL A 105 -3.88 -4.85 -6.73
CA VAL A 105 -4.70 -6.00 -6.37
C VAL A 105 -6.04 -5.51 -5.85
N ARG A 106 -7.10 -6.28 -6.10
CA ARG A 106 -8.46 -5.93 -5.65
C ARG A 106 -8.87 -6.77 -4.46
N LYS A 107 -9.62 -6.15 -3.56
CA LYS A 107 -10.25 -6.88 -2.46
C LYS A 107 -11.32 -7.86 -3.01
N PRO A 108 -11.57 -8.97 -2.33
CA PRO A 108 -10.97 -9.37 -1.05
C PRO A 108 -9.54 -9.88 -1.22
N VAL A 109 -8.69 -9.60 -0.23
CA VAL A 109 -7.32 -10.10 -0.17
C VAL A 109 -7.15 -11.00 1.05
N ASN A 110 -6.37 -12.06 0.90
CA ASN A 110 -6.07 -12.97 1.99
C ASN A 110 -4.56 -13.22 2.08
N TYR A 111 -4.15 -14.06 3.01
CA TYR A 111 -2.73 -14.34 3.24
C TYR A 111 -2.00 -14.83 1.98
N LYS A 112 -2.70 -15.49 1.06
CA LYS A 112 -2.08 -15.99 -0.18
C LYS A 112 -1.60 -14.87 -1.09
N ILE A 113 -2.35 -13.77 -1.15
CA ILE A 113 -1.95 -12.58 -1.93
C ILE A 113 -0.69 -11.97 -1.33
N PHE A 114 -0.63 -11.82 -0.02
CA PHE A 114 0.55 -11.27 0.64
C PHE A 114 1.78 -12.18 0.47
N ARG A 115 1.57 -13.49 0.52
CA ARG A 115 2.65 -14.45 0.26
C ARG A 115 3.19 -14.31 -1.17
N ARG A 116 2.31 -14.13 -2.15
CA ARG A 116 2.72 -13.90 -3.54
C ARG A 116 3.41 -12.55 -3.70
N ALA A 117 2.89 -11.51 -3.09
CA ALA A 117 3.46 -10.17 -3.19
C ALA A 117 4.93 -10.14 -2.79
N SER A 118 5.31 -10.92 -1.80
CA SER A 118 6.70 -11.01 -1.35
C SER A 118 7.65 -11.54 -2.43
N THR A 119 7.13 -12.19 -3.46
CA THR A 119 7.94 -12.73 -4.57
C THR A 119 8.04 -11.79 -5.77
N TRP A 120 7.33 -10.65 -5.75
CA TRP A 120 7.29 -9.73 -6.89
C TRP A 120 8.52 -8.83 -7.01
N ILE A 121 9.37 -8.85 -6.02
CA ILE A 121 10.58 -8.03 -5.98
C ILE A 121 11.85 -8.87 -5.78
#